data_42d9e8d8d151dc36ca31e17da8b7a65b
#
_entry.id   42d9e8d8d151dc36ca31e17da8b7a65b
#
_cell.length_a   1.000
_cell.length_b   1.000
_cell.length_c   1.000
_cell.angle_alpha   90.00
_cell.angle_beta   90.00
_cell.angle_gamma   90.00
#
_symmetry.space_group_name_H-M   'P 1'
#
loop_
_entity.id
_entity.type
_entity.pdbx_description
1 polymer ?
#
loop_
_entity_poly.entity_id
_entity_poly.type
_entity_poly.pdbx_seq_one_letter_code
_entity_poly.pdbx_strand_id
1 'polypeptide(L)'
;MPIPITYNIRNLAVRKTTTVMTALGIPLTVAVLCAVLSMVEGLRVAFTSSGHPLNLLLIRKGSGAELSSVVSRNDYNEVIRFRPGIARDSDGRPLASLELVTIINLPSREFPEGVNVNVRGLSPIGLELREESRLQRGRWFQSGRREVVVGSEIASQNPAAQIGKSIRFGRGEWQIVGVFESRYPARNSEIWGDLDQVRSDLTRFDACSSVLLRATDPVAMRALASEFSVEQRLQLEALPETEYFAKQTDSGELIRYLGTFVAIIMAVGSCFAAMNTMYAAVARRSKEIGTLRVLGFSRFSILLCFVLESVLISLLGGLLGLLLILPLHGLSTGVGSMTTFAETSFQLAITPKVVLSGLTFALIMGALGGFLPAFSAARKQILVALRQI
;
A
#
# COMPACT_ATOMS: atom_id res chain seq x y z
N MET A 1 -47.85 -6.74 8.31
CA MET A 1 -47.18 -6.05 9.42
C MET A 1 -45.68 -6.33 9.35
N PRO A 2 -44.79 -5.39 9.55
CA PRO A 2 -43.36 -5.65 9.66
C PRO A 2 -43.03 -6.32 11.00
N ILE A 3 -42.10 -7.28 11.00
CA ILE A 3 -41.62 -7.92 12.22
C ILE A 3 -40.66 -6.94 12.91
N PRO A 4 -40.78 -6.67 14.24
CA PRO A 4 -39.93 -5.71 14.93
C PRO A 4 -38.45 -6.15 14.91
N ILE A 5 -37.52 -5.23 14.66
CA ILE A 5 -36.06 -5.48 14.64
C ILE A 5 -35.53 -6.01 15.97
N THR A 6 -36.20 -5.62 17.09
CA THR A 6 -35.92 -6.12 18.45
C THR A 6 -36.07 -7.63 18.56
N TYR A 7 -36.93 -8.25 17.77
CA TYR A 7 -37.11 -9.71 17.71
C TYR A 7 -35.83 -10.37 17.15
N ASN A 8 -35.24 -9.81 16.12
CA ASN A 8 -34.01 -10.33 15.51
C ASN A 8 -32.80 -10.20 16.45
N ILE A 9 -32.64 -9.07 17.13
CA ILE A 9 -31.55 -8.84 18.08
C ILE A 9 -31.64 -9.80 19.27
N ARG A 10 -32.86 -10.00 19.84
CA ARG A 10 -33.07 -10.92 20.96
C ARG A 10 -32.78 -12.38 20.58
N ASN A 11 -33.13 -12.78 19.37
CA ASN A 11 -32.86 -14.12 18.86
C ASN A 11 -31.34 -14.40 18.69
N LEU A 12 -30.56 -13.42 18.26
CA LEU A 12 -29.10 -13.52 18.17
C LEU A 12 -28.45 -13.73 19.54
N ALA A 13 -28.94 -13.02 20.57
CA ALA A 13 -28.43 -13.12 21.94
C ALA A 13 -28.72 -14.46 22.62
N VAL A 14 -29.84 -15.10 22.31
CA VAL A 14 -30.28 -16.38 22.94
C VAL A 14 -29.51 -17.58 22.33
N ARG A 15 -29.04 -17.52 21.08
CA ARG A 15 -28.45 -18.68 20.35
C ARG A 15 -26.97 -18.55 20.12
N LYS A 16 -26.18 -18.33 21.18
CA LYS A 16 -24.72 -18.06 21.13
C LYS A 16 -23.94 -19.06 20.32
N THR A 17 -24.13 -20.35 20.48
CA THR A 17 -23.34 -21.42 19.83
C THR A 17 -23.51 -21.45 18.31
N THR A 18 -24.73 -21.37 17.80
CA THR A 18 -25.01 -21.38 16.36
C THR A 18 -24.52 -20.08 15.69
N THR A 19 -24.71 -18.96 16.37
CA THR A 19 -24.26 -17.64 15.91
C THR A 19 -22.73 -17.58 15.81
N VAL A 20 -22.01 -18.13 16.80
CA VAL A 20 -20.54 -18.19 16.81
C VAL A 20 -19.99 -19.08 15.68
N MET A 21 -20.57 -20.27 15.45
CA MET A 21 -20.11 -21.15 14.38
C MET A 21 -20.31 -20.56 12.98
N THR A 22 -21.46 -19.88 12.77
CA THR A 22 -21.70 -19.16 11.50
C THR A 22 -20.80 -17.93 11.37
N ALA A 23 -20.53 -17.30 12.51
CA ALA A 23 -19.72 -16.09 12.58
C ALA A 23 -18.22 -16.35 12.36
N LEU A 24 -17.68 -17.56 12.51
CA LEU A 24 -16.24 -17.81 12.40
C LEU A 24 -15.68 -17.73 10.97
N GLY A 25 -16.44 -18.12 9.97
CA GLY A 25 -16.00 -18.03 8.56
C GLY A 25 -15.98 -16.59 8.02
N ILE A 26 -16.96 -15.77 8.41
CA ILE A 26 -17.10 -14.40 7.92
C ILE A 26 -15.98 -13.48 8.41
N PRO A 27 -15.61 -13.45 9.72
CA PRO A 27 -14.50 -12.64 10.20
C PRO A 27 -13.19 -12.94 9.50
N LEU A 28 -12.87 -14.19 9.27
CA LEU A 28 -11.64 -14.58 8.61
C LEU A 28 -11.59 -14.06 7.16
N THR A 29 -12.70 -14.22 6.42
CA THR A 29 -12.80 -13.73 5.03
C THR A 29 -12.68 -12.21 4.96
N VAL A 30 -13.35 -11.49 5.87
CA VAL A 30 -13.27 -10.02 5.95
C VAL A 30 -11.86 -9.59 6.38
N ALA A 31 -11.25 -10.29 7.35
CA ALA A 31 -9.89 -9.99 7.80
C ALA A 31 -8.88 -10.14 6.66
N VAL A 32 -8.94 -11.22 5.88
CA VAL A 32 -8.04 -11.42 4.73
C VAL A 32 -8.25 -10.33 3.68
N LEU A 33 -9.49 -10.02 3.31
CA LEU A 33 -9.76 -8.93 2.37
C LEU A 33 -9.18 -7.60 2.88
N CYS A 34 -9.47 -7.25 4.12
CA CYS A 34 -9.02 -5.99 4.71
C CYS A 34 -7.50 -5.96 4.90
N ALA A 35 -6.84 -7.08 5.19
CA ALA A 35 -5.38 -7.17 5.25
C ALA A 35 -4.76 -6.85 3.88
N VAL A 36 -5.27 -7.45 2.79
CA VAL A 36 -4.82 -7.16 1.43
C VAL A 36 -5.09 -5.70 1.06
N LEU A 37 -6.28 -5.18 1.35
CA LEU A 37 -6.60 -3.77 1.08
C LEU A 37 -5.72 -2.81 1.90
N SER A 38 -5.39 -3.15 3.15
CA SER A 38 -4.49 -2.36 4.01
C SER A 38 -3.07 -2.35 3.47
N MET A 39 -2.60 -3.46 2.90
CA MET A 39 -1.31 -3.55 2.24
C MET A 39 -1.27 -2.65 0.99
N VAL A 40 -2.26 -2.74 0.12
CA VAL A 40 -2.37 -1.91 -1.10
C VAL A 40 -2.50 -0.42 -0.75
N GLU A 41 -3.32 -0.09 0.25
CA GLU A 41 -3.50 1.31 0.68
C GLU A 41 -2.25 1.85 1.36
N GLY A 42 -1.53 1.04 2.16
CA GLY A 42 -0.24 1.39 2.74
C GLY A 42 0.80 1.71 1.66
N LEU A 43 0.92 0.85 0.67
CA LEU A 43 1.80 1.05 -0.48
C LEU A 43 1.41 2.33 -1.25
N ARG A 44 0.12 2.54 -1.51
CA ARG A 44 -0.37 3.74 -2.17
C ARG A 44 -0.04 5.00 -1.39
N VAL A 45 -0.29 5.02 -0.08
CA VAL A 45 0.03 6.16 0.78
C VAL A 45 1.53 6.44 0.78
N ALA A 46 2.36 5.40 0.90
CA ALA A 46 3.82 5.55 0.88
C ALA A 46 4.31 6.22 -0.40
N PHE A 47 3.81 5.81 -1.55
CA PHE A 47 4.25 6.37 -2.83
C PHE A 47 3.58 7.71 -3.17
N THR A 48 2.27 7.85 -3.00
CA THR A 48 1.57 9.11 -3.35
C THR A 48 1.89 10.26 -2.40
N SER A 49 2.32 9.95 -1.16
CA SER A 49 2.84 10.96 -0.23
C SER A 49 4.31 11.28 -0.43
N SER A 50 5.01 10.55 -1.31
CA SER A 50 6.43 10.77 -1.58
C SER A 50 6.64 11.78 -2.70
N GLY A 51 7.67 12.61 -2.54
CA GLY A 51 8.05 13.64 -3.51
C GLY A 51 7.55 15.05 -3.15
N HIS A 52 8.40 16.02 -3.42
CA HIS A 52 8.07 17.42 -3.22
C HIS A 52 7.22 17.93 -4.41
N PRO A 53 6.12 18.70 -4.20
CA PRO A 53 5.19 19.10 -5.26
C PRO A 53 5.81 19.99 -6.36
N LEU A 54 6.94 20.65 -6.10
CA LEU A 54 7.66 21.48 -7.08
C LEU A 54 8.91 20.82 -7.63
N ASN A 55 9.18 19.56 -7.27
CA ASN A 55 10.31 18.83 -7.83
C ASN A 55 9.94 18.17 -9.16
N LEU A 56 10.85 18.25 -10.11
CA LEU A 56 10.84 17.52 -11.37
C LEU A 56 12.00 16.52 -11.40
N LEU A 57 11.69 15.29 -11.73
CA LEU A 57 12.65 14.25 -11.99
C LEU A 57 12.83 14.10 -13.49
N LEU A 58 14.05 14.31 -13.96
CA LEU A 58 14.43 14.11 -15.37
C LEU A 58 15.07 12.73 -15.50
N ILE A 59 14.50 11.93 -16.35
CA ILE A 59 15.00 10.60 -16.72
C ILE A 59 15.05 10.49 -18.26
N ARG A 60 15.78 9.51 -18.77
CA ARG A 60 15.79 9.25 -20.20
C ARG A 60 14.40 8.84 -20.68
N LYS A 61 13.98 9.39 -21.80
CA LYS A 61 12.67 9.11 -22.42
C LYS A 61 12.48 7.60 -22.64
N GLY A 62 11.41 7.06 -22.12
CA GLY A 62 11.07 5.64 -22.24
C GLY A 62 11.77 4.71 -21.23
N SER A 63 12.56 5.23 -20.27
CA SER A 63 13.26 4.39 -19.30
C SER A 63 12.36 3.84 -18.17
N GLY A 64 11.25 4.48 -17.87
CA GLY A 64 10.30 4.06 -16.81
C GLY A 64 10.83 4.15 -15.38
N ALA A 65 12.14 4.00 -15.14
CA ALA A 65 12.78 4.09 -13.83
C ALA A 65 14.18 4.72 -13.92
N GLU A 66 14.65 5.32 -12.82
CA GLU A 66 15.98 5.91 -12.70
C GLU A 66 17.11 4.88 -12.95
N LEU A 67 16.90 3.63 -12.51
CA LEU A 67 17.89 2.55 -12.66
C LEU A 67 18.23 2.26 -14.13
N SER A 68 17.22 2.30 -15.01
CA SER A 68 17.37 2.05 -16.45
C SER A 68 17.65 3.32 -17.26
N SER A 69 17.68 4.47 -16.60
CA SER A 69 17.89 5.78 -17.21
C SER A 69 19.38 6.14 -17.25
N VAL A 70 19.74 6.88 -18.30
CA VAL A 70 21.09 7.42 -18.48
C VAL A 70 21.00 8.89 -18.87
N VAL A 71 21.55 9.76 -18.03
CA VAL A 71 21.67 11.20 -18.25
C VAL A 71 23.15 11.58 -18.30
N SER A 72 23.54 12.33 -19.33
CA SER A 72 24.92 12.78 -19.51
C SER A 72 25.28 13.88 -18.49
N ARG A 73 26.48 13.77 -17.90
CA ARG A 73 27.02 14.81 -17.03
C ARG A 73 27.24 16.12 -17.78
N ASN A 74 27.65 16.05 -19.05
CA ASN A 74 27.89 17.24 -19.86
C ASN A 74 26.59 17.98 -20.13
N ASP A 75 25.50 17.27 -20.47
CA ASP A 75 24.16 17.87 -20.65
C ASP A 75 23.65 18.53 -19.36
N TYR A 76 23.91 17.92 -18.21
CA TYR A 76 23.57 18.53 -16.93
C TYR A 76 24.36 19.81 -16.69
N ASN A 77 25.70 19.78 -16.88
CA ASN A 77 26.59 20.90 -16.59
C ASN A 77 26.43 22.08 -17.54
N GLU A 78 26.13 21.83 -18.82
CA GLU A 78 26.09 22.85 -19.86
C GLU A 78 24.66 23.38 -20.11
N VAL A 79 23.66 22.55 -19.94
CA VAL A 79 22.30 22.85 -20.38
C VAL A 79 21.27 22.81 -19.26
N ILE A 80 21.16 21.68 -18.56
CA ILE A 80 20.00 21.42 -17.70
C ILE A 80 19.94 22.37 -16.51
N ARG A 81 21.02 22.51 -15.76
CA ARG A 81 21.07 23.34 -14.53
C ARG A 81 20.91 24.84 -14.75
N PHE A 82 21.02 25.30 -16.00
CA PHE A 82 20.91 26.73 -16.34
C PHE A 82 19.55 27.12 -16.91
N ARG A 83 18.61 26.18 -17.02
CA ARG A 83 17.28 26.49 -17.53
C ARG A 83 16.56 27.50 -16.65
N PRO A 84 15.85 28.48 -17.25
CA PRO A 84 15.01 29.41 -16.50
C PRO A 84 13.87 28.67 -15.80
N GLY A 85 13.44 29.17 -14.64
CA GLY A 85 12.37 28.54 -13.86
C GLY A 85 12.86 27.50 -12.83
N ILE A 86 14.16 27.18 -12.79
CA ILE A 86 14.77 26.40 -11.71
C ILE A 86 14.99 27.32 -10.51
N ALA A 87 14.51 26.89 -9.34
CA ALA A 87 14.72 27.59 -8.08
C ALA A 87 16.21 27.66 -7.71
N ARG A 88 16.59 28.65 -6.93
CA ARG A 88 17.97 28.80 -6.45
C ARG A 88 18.00 28.79 -4.94
N ASP A 89 19.13 28.35 -4.39
CA ASP A 89 19.39 28.43 -2.95
C ASP A 89 19.75 29.86 -2.50
N SER A 90 20.07 30.03 -1.22
CA SER A 90 20.49 31.31 -0.64
C SER A 90 21.78 31.88 -1.27
N ASP A 91 22.62 31.01 -1.81
CA ASP A 91 23.91 31.35 -2.44
C ASP A 91 23.76 31.62 -3.96
N GLY A 92 22.52 31.54 -4.48
CA GLY A 92 22.24 31.72 -5.91
C GLY A 92 22.53 30.50 -6.79
N ARG A 93 22.88 29.35 -6.20
CA ARG A 93 23.12 28.10 -6.94
C ARG A 93 21.79 27.49 -7.36
N PRO A 94 21.66 26.94 -8.58
CA PRO A 94 20.43 26.29 -9.01
C PRO A 94 20.15 25.03 -8.18
N LEU A 95 18.94 24.89 -7.71
CA LEU A 95 18.45 23.69 -7.02
C LEU A 95 18.21 22.57 -8.05
N ALA A 96 19.30 22.04 -8.57
CA ALA A 96 19.34 20.92 -9.51
C ALA A 96 20.46 19.96 -9.08
N SER A 97 20.13 18.70 -8.91
CA SER A 97 21.06 17.64 -8.49
C SER A 97 21.12 16.54 -9.54
N LEU A 98 22.34 16.28 -10.03
CA LEU A 98 22.61 15.07 -10.81
C LEU A 98 22.75 13.89 -9.84
N GLU A 99 22.11 12.77 -10.15
CA GLU A 99 22.00 11.63 -9.24
C GLU A 99 22.32 10.31 -9.96
N LEU A 100 22.91 9.39 -9.21
CA LEU A 100 23.19 8.04 -9.68
C LEU A 100 22.49 7.03 -8.75
N VAL A 101 21.65 6.19 -9.33
CA VAL A 101 20.96 5.12 -8.59
C VAL A 101 21.54 3.77 -9.00
N THR A 102 21.82 2.92 -8.02
CA THR A 102 22.22 1.53 -8.20
C THR A 102 21.55 0.66 -7.14
N ILE A 103 21.61 -0.65 -7.34
CA ILE A 103 21.04 -1.62 -6.40
C ILE A 103 22.18 -2.43 -5.80
N ILE A 104 22.05 -2.68 -4.50
CA ILE A 104 22.91 -3.62 -3.78
C ILE A 104 22.01 -4.65 -3.06
N ASN A 105 22.56 -5.84 -2.85
CA ASN A 105 21.87 -6.85 -2.05
C ASN A 105 22.40 -6.78 -0.60
N LEU A 106 21.49 -6.63 0.36
CA LEU A 106 21.81 -6.59 1.79
C LEU A 106 21.03 -7.66 2.56
N PRO A 107 21.68 -8.46 3.40
CA PRO A 107 20.99 -9.40 4.29
C PRO A 107 20.03 -8.66 5.22
N SER A 108 18.78 -9.10 5.28
CA SER A 108 17.79 -8.60 6.21
C SER A 108 17.48 -9.64 7.29
N ARG A 109 16.71 -9.24 8.33
CA ARG A 109 16.28 -10.17 9.38
C ARG A 109 15.31 -11.22 8.86
N GLU A 110 14.43 -10.84 7.93
CA GLU A 110 13.42 -11.72 7.34
C GLU A 110 13.98 -12.55 6.18
N PHE A 111 14.93 -11.97 5.43
CA PHE A 111 15.55 -12.59 4.26
C PHE A 111 17.08 -12.62 4.42
N PRO A 112 17.63 -13.69 5.02
CA PRO A 112 19.08 -13.84 5.20
C PRO A 112 19.88 -13.86 3.88
N GLU A 113 19.25 -14.29 2.78
CA GLU A 113 19.83 -14.28 1.44
C GLU A 113 19.99 -12.87 0.86
N GLY A 114 19.32 -11.89 1.48
CA GLY A 114 19.40 -10.48 1.15
C GLY A 114 18.21 -9.95 0.39
N VAL A 115 18.00 -8.65 0.54
CA VAL A 115 17.01 -7.86 -0.19
C VAL A 115 17.71 -6.80 -1.03
N ASN A 116 17.13 -6.45 -2.14
CA ASN A 116 17.66 -5.43 -3.03
C ASN A 116 17.33 -4.04 -2.48
N VAL A 117 18.35 -3.25 -2.22
CA VAL A 117 18.26 -1.89 -1.67
C VAL A 117 18.85 -0.88 -2.64
N ASN A 118 18.16 0.25 -2.83
CA ASN A 118 18.65 1.36 -3.63
C ASN A 118 19.78 2.10 -2.92
N VAL A 119 20.90 2.27 -3.62
CA VAL A 119 21.97 3.20 -3.25
C VAL A 119 21.91 4.40 -4.20
N ARG A 120 21.80 5.57 -3.63
CA ARG A 120 21.73 6.83 -4.36
C ARG A 120 22.97 7.67 -4.09
N GLY A 121 23.72 7.99 -5.15
CA GLY A 121 24.79 8.98 -5.11
C GLY A 121 24.21 10.38 -5.26
N LEU A 122 24.45 11.25 -4.30
CA LEU A 122 23.95 12.62 -4.23
C LEU A 122 25.07 13.64 -4.24
N SER A 123 24.86 14.76 -4.93
CA SER A 123 25.65 15.98 -4.73
C SER A 123 25.19 16.72 -3.45
N PRO A 124 25.97 17.68 -2.92
CA PRO A 124 25.51 18.51 -1.79
C PRO A 124 24.16 19.17 -2.03
N ILE A 125 23.90 19.69 -3.22
CA ILE A 125 22.58 20.23 -3.61
C ILE A 125 21.47 19.19 -3.54
N GLY A 126 21.78 17.90 -3.76
CA GLY A 126 20.84 16.80 -3.63
C GLY A 126 20.32 16.61 -2.21
N LEU A 127 21.13 16.90 -1.20
CA LEU A 127 20.68 16.92 0.20
C LEU A 127 19.80 18.15 0.47
N GLU A 128 20.15 19.32 -0.06
CA GLU A 128 19.34 20.54 0.08
C GLU A 128 17.96 20.40 -0.57
N LEU A 129 17.85 19.70 -1.70
CA LEU A 129 16.57 19.36 -2.34
C LEU A 129 15.69 18.42 -1.50
N ARG A 130 16.24 17.81 -0.44
CA ARG A 130 15.57 16.86 0.45
C ARG A 130 15.48 17.38 1.89
N GLU A 131 15.13 18.63 2.05
CA GLU A 131 15.00 19.33 3.34
C GLU A 131 14.02 18.67 4.33
N GLU A 132 13.08 17.85 3.81
CA GLU A 132 12.17 17.05 4.64
C GLU A 132 12.83 15.83 5.27
N SER A 133 14.08 15.53 4.89
CA SER A 133 14.85 14.42 5.46
C SER A 133 15.76 14.93 6.57
N ARG A 134 15.64 14.32 7.73
CA ARG A 134 16.37 14.71 8.94
C ARG A 134 17.29 13.60 9.41
N LEU A 135 18.46 13.98 9.90
CA LEU A 135 19.36 13.03 10.53
C LEU A 135 18.77 12.59 11.89
N GLN A 136 18.52 11.30 12.03
CA GLN A 136 18.01 10.71 13.28
C GLN A 136 19.14 10.39 14.25
N ARG A 137 20.25 9.83 13.72
CA ARG A 137 21.44 9.46 14.48
C ARG A 137 22.69 9.60 13.62
N GLY A 138 23.84 9.89 14.26
CA GLY A 138 25.11 10.01 13.58
C GLY A 138 25.33 11.36 12.90
N ARG A 139 25.89 11.37 11.71
CA ARG A 139 26.12 12.56 10.89
C ARG A 139 25.88 12.28 9.40
N TRP A 140 25.75 13.33 8.60
CA TRP A 140 25.74 13.20 7.14
C TRP A 140 27.11 12.74 6.61
N PHE A 141 27.10 12.09 5.45
CA PHE A 141 28.32 11.73 4.72
C PHE A 141 29.09 12.97 4.28
N GLN A 142 30.40 12.86 4.15
CA GLN A 142 31.26 13.91 3.65
C GLN A 142 31.62 13.65 2.17
N SER A 143 31.59 14.71 1.35
CA SER A 143 32.02 14.63 -0.05
C SER A 143 33.48 14.13 -0.14
N GLY A 144 33.72 13.29 -1.14
CA GLY A 144 35.03 12.69 -1.37
C GLY A 144 35.39 11.52 -0.47
N ARG A 145 34.48 11.08 0.40
CA ARG A 145 34.69 9.91 1.28
C ARG A 145 33.72 8.79 0.95
N ARG A 146 34.15 7.54 1.16
CA ARG A 146 33.28 6.36 1.09
C ARG A 146 32.45 6.24 2.38
N GLU A 147 31.57 7.21 2.57
CA GLU A 147 30.66 7.28 3.69
C GLU A 147 29.22 7.24 3.15
N VAL A 148 28.34 6.56 3.87
CA VAL A 148 26.92 6.49 3.54
C VAL A 148 26.06 6.77 4.77
N VAL A 149 24.86 7.29 4.52
CA VAL A 149 23.78 7.34 5.48
C VAL A 149 22.67 6.42 5.01
N VAL A 150 22.05 5.75 5.94
CA VAL A 150 20.99 4.77 5.65
C VAL A 150 19.64 5.29 6.11
N GLY A 151 18.60 5.00 5.35
CA GLY A 151 17.23 5.32 5.77
C GLY A 151 16.79 4.49 6.98
N SER A 152 15.88 5.03 7.77
CA SER A 152 15.42 4.45 9.03
C SER A 152 14.84 3.04 8.88
N GLU A 153 14.14 2.75 7.79
CA GLU A 153 13.59 1.41 7.52
C GLU A 153 14.70 0.38 7.25
N ILE A 154 15.71 0.75 6.45
CA ILE A 154 16.87 -0.13 6.21
C ILE A 154 17.61 -0.40 7.53
N ALA A 155 17.85 0.63 8.33
CA ALA A 155 18.54 0.50 9.61
C ALA A 155 17.76 -0.40 10.58
N SER A 156 16.43 -0.42 10.54
CA SER A 156 15.60 -1.25 11.40
C SER A 156 15.58 -2.72 10.99
N GLN A 157 15.56 -2.99 9.68
CA GLN A 157 15.38 -4.33 9.13
C GLN A 157 16.70 -5.07 8.88
N ASN A 158 17.81 -4.32 8.63
CA ASN A 158 19.09 -4.90 8.24
C ASN A 158 20.15 -4.78 9.35
N PRO A 159 20.54 -5.88 10.00
CA PRO A 159 21.58 -5.87 11.03
C PRO A 159 22.95 -5.39 10.53
N ALA A 160 23.22 -5.52 9.24
CA ALA A 160 24.44 -5.05 8.61
C ALA A 160 24.45 -3.51 8.38
N ALA A 161 23.27 -2.87 8.38
CA ALA A 161 23.10 -1.45 8.09
C ALA A 161 23.08 -0.57 9.35
N GLN A 162 23.97 -0.82 10.30
CA GLN A 162 24.09 -0.06 11.54
C GLN A 162 25.25 0.92 11.49
N ILE A 163 25.15 2.04 12.21
CA ILE A 163 26.24 3.03 12.32
C ILE A 163 27.52 2.36 12.81
N GLY A 164 28.64 2.67 12.18
CA GLY A 164 29.95 2.11 12.48
C GLY A 164 30.27 0.80 11.75
N LYS A 165 29.27 0.18 11.11
CA LYS A 165 29.51 -0.96 10.21
C LYS A 165 29.82 -0.47 8.79
N SER A 166 30.36 -1.36 7.97
CA SER A 166 30.62 -1.11 6.57
C SER A 166 29.80 -2.03 5.68
N ILE A 167 29.46 -1.52 4.50
CA ILE A 167 28.83 -2.28 3.41
C ILE A 167 29.76 -2.23 2.21
N ARG A 168 29.80 -3.33 1.45
CA ARG A 168 30.64 -3.43 0.26
C ARG A 168 29.81 -3.39 -1.01
N PHE A 169 30.08 -2.42 -1.87
CA PHE A 169 29.50 -2.38 -3.21
C PHE A 169 30.46 -1.68 -4.19
N GLY A 170 30.31 -1.99 -5.50
CA GLY A 170 31.27 -1.54 -6.48
C GLY A 170 32.68 -2.02 -6.15
N ARG A 171 33.64 -1.10 -6.15
CA ARG A 171 35.06 -1.35 -5.85
C ARG A 171 35.43 -0.98 -4.41
N GLY A 172 34.50 -0.48 -3.62
CA GLY A 172 34.76 0.12 -2.33
C GLY A 172 34.06 -0.54 -1.15
N GLU A 173 34.63 -0.31 0.02
CA GLU A 173 33.99 -0.54 1.30
C GLU A 173 33.51 0.80 1.85
N TRP A 174 32.23 0.89 2.22
CA TRP A 174 31.55 2.13 2.56
C TRP A 174 31.13 2.10 4.02
N GLN A 175 31.57 3.10 4.77
CA GLN A 175 31.28 3.21 6.20
C GLN A 175 29.90 3.86 6.41
N ILE A 176 29.08 3.26 7.24
CA ILE A 176 27.80 3.82 7.65
C ILE A 176 28.04 4.81 8.78
N VAL A 177 27.78 6.10 8.52
CA VAL A 177 28.05 7.20 9.43
C VAL A 177 26.80 7.83 10.04
N GLY A 178 25.64 7.52 9.52
CA GLY A 178 24.38 8.07 10.05
C GLY A 178 23.15 7.30 9.60
N VAL A 179 22.05 7.56 10.30
CA VAL A 179 20.71 7.10 9.96
C VAL A 179 19.83 8.34 9.80
N PHE A 180 19.13 8.42 8.68
CA PHE A 180 18.19 9.51 8.40
C PHE A 180 16.75 9.01 8.38
N GLU A 181 15.84 9.92 8.63
CA GLU A 181 14.40 9.74 8.48
C GLU A 181 13.84 10.83 7.58
N SER A 182 13.08 10.42 6.58
CA SER A 182 12.40 11.32 5.65
C SER A 182 10.89 11.30 5.92
N ARG A 183 10.26 12.46 5.78
CA ARG A 183 8.81 12.57 5.74
C ARG A 183 8.19 11.75 4.60
N TYR A 184 8.98 11.49 3.55
CA TYR A 184 8.57 10.69 2.40
C TYR A 184 8.98 9.22 2.58
N PRO A 185 8.04 8.30 2.84
CA PRO A 185 8.35 6.92 3.23
C PRO A 185 9.25 6.17 2.25
N ALA A 186 9.07 6.38 0.95
CA ALA A 186 9.88 5.72 -0.08
C ALA A 186 11.38 5.97 0.09
N ARG A 187 11.79 7.15 0.58
CA ARG A 187 13.19 7.50 0.80
C ARG A 187 13.81 6.82 2.02
N ASN A 188 13.00 6.38 2.98
CA ASN A 188 13.47 5.65 4.16
C ASN A 188 14.02 4.25 3.81
N SER A 189 13.77 3.77 2.59
CA SER A 189 14.29 2.53 2.04
C SER A 189 15.49 2.75 1.09
N GLU A 190 16.18 3.89 1.19
CA GLU A 190 17.37 4.21 0.38
C GLU A 190 18.64 4.35 1.24
N ILE A 191 19.79 4.15 0.61
CA ILE A 191 21.12 4.47 1.15
C ILE A 191 21.68 5.63 0.34
N TRP A 192 22.16 6.68 1.02
CA TRP A 192 22.70 7.87 0.35
C TRP A 192 24.19 8.03 0.61
N GLY A 193 24.94 8.34 -0.45
CA GLY A 193 26.37 8.60 -0.41
C GLY A 193 26.79 9.69 -1.39
N ASP A 194 28.07 10.03 -1.39
CA ASP A 194 28.63 11.02 -2.29
C ASP A 194 28.58 10.57 -3.75
N LEU A 195 28.04 11.40 -4.64
CA LEU A 195 27.86 11.10 -6.05
C LEU A 195 29.17 10.72 -6.74
N ASP A 196 30.22 11.52 -6.55
CA ASP A 196 31.47 11.34 -7.26
C ASP A 196 32.20 10.06 -6.83
N GLN A 197 32.10 9.70 -5.55
CA GLN A 197 32.64 8.44 -5.05
C GLN A 197 31.84 7.23 -5.53
N VAL A 198 30.51 7.29 -5.49
CA VAL A 198 29.63 6.21 -6.01
C VAL A 198 29.89 5.98 -7.49
N ARG A 199 29.99 7.06 -8.30
CA ARG A 199 30.32 6.97 -9.72
C ARG A 199 31.67 6.33 -9.98
N SER A 200 32.68 6.74 -9.23
CA SER A 200 34.06 6.21 -9.35
C SER A 200 34.08 4.70 -9.05
N ASP A 201 33.42 4.27 -7.98
CA ASP A 201 33.39 2.86 -7.56
C ASP A 201 32.60 1.98 -8.52
N LEU A 202 31.58 2.53 -9.18
CA LEU A 202 30.79 1.84 -10.20
C LEU A 202 31.32 1.98 -11.62
N THR A 203 32.44 2.71 -11.81
CA THR A 203 33.04 3.00 -13.15
C THR A 203 32.08 3.68 -14.13
N ARG A 204 31.14 4.49 -13.61
CA ARG A 204 30.19 5.26 -14.41
C ARG A 204 30.58 6.74 -14.48
N PHE A 205 31.66 7.05 -15.17
CA PHE A 205 32.25 8.41 -15.14
C PHE A 205 31.39 9.49 -15.80
N ASP A 206 30.71 9.18 -16.90
CA ASP A 206 29.94 10.16 -17.68
C ASP A 206 28.43 9.95 -17.66
N ALA A 207 27.97 8.85 -17.08
CA ALA A 207 26.57 8.46 -17.06
C ALA A 207 26.02 8.49 -15.63
N CYS A 208 24.94 9.24 -15.42
CA CYS A 208 24.15 9.24 -14.20
C CYS A 208 22.74 8.75 -14.49
N SER A 209 21.95 8.52 -13.46
CA SER A 209 20.60 7.94 -13.59
C SER A 209 19.55 9.00 -13.87
N SER A 210 19.61 10.12 -13.17
CA SER A 210 18.56 11.15 -13.21
C SER A 210 19.10 12.53 -12.84
N VAL A 211 18.27 13.55 -13.08
CA VAL A 211 18.44 14.87 -12.50
C VAL A 211 17.19 15.21 -11.72
N LEU A 212 17.34 15.52 -10.44
CA LEU A 212 16.28 16.10 -9.63
C LEU A 212 16.46 17.61 -9.61
N LEU A 213 15.44 18.35 -9.97
CA LEU A 213 15.42 19.81 -9.90
C LEU A 213 14.16 20.33 -9.24
N ARG A 214 14.26 21.52 -8.62
CA ARG A 214 13.11 22.23 -8.04
C ARG A 214 12.73 23.41 -8.92
N ALA A 215 11.45 23.48 -9.29
CA ALA A 215 10.90 24.66 -9.98
C ALA A 215 10.60 25.78 -8.98
N THR A 216 10.62 27.03 -9.46
CA THR A 216 10.27 28.21 -8.65
C THR A 216 8.80 28.19 -8.20
N ASP A 217 7.93 27.74 -9.08
CA ASP A 217 6.48 27.72 -8.89
C ASP A 217 5.81 26.67 -9.81
N PRO A 218 4.50 26.38 -9.62
CA PRO A 218 3.81 25.36 -10.43
C PRO A 218 3.68 25.71 -11.92
N VAL A 219 3.79 26.99 -12.31
CA VAL A 219 3.76 27.39 -13.73
C VAL A 219 5.10 27.09 -14.38
N ALA A 220 6.19 27.49 -13.73
CA ALA A 220 7.56 27.16 -14.14
C ALA A 220 7.77 25.65 -14.24
N MET A 221 7.23 24.87 -13.28
CA MET A 221 7.30 23.42 -13.30
C MET A 221 6.67 22.83 -14.57
N ARG A 222 5.47 23.27 -14.94
CA ARG A 222 4.80 22.80 -16.18
C ARG A 222 5.55 23.24 -17.43
N ALA A 223 6.08 24.47 -17.44
CA ALA A 223 6.87 24.97 -18.55
C ALA A 223 8.14 24.16 -18.77
N LEU A 224 8.90 23.88 -17.69
CA LEU A 224 10.10 23.03 -17.72
C LEU A 224 9.77 21.61 -18.18
N ALA A 225 8.68 20.99 -17.66
CA ALA A 225 8.25 19.65 -18.07
C ALA A 225 7.94 19.60 -19.57
N SER A 226 7.23 20.59 -20.09
CA SER A 226 6.92 20.72 -21.52
C SER A 226 8.19 20.92 -22.36
N GLU A 227 9.08 21.81 -21.93
CA GLU A 227 10.33 22.13 -22.62
C GLU A 227 11.21 20.88 -22.77
N PHE A 228 11.47 20.15 -21.69
CA PHE A 228 12.26 18.91 -21.75
C PHE A 228 11.58 17.81 -22.59
N SER A 229 10.26 17.74 -22.59
CA SER A 229 9.53 16.74 -23.38
C SER A 229 9.62 16.99 -24.89
N VAL A 230 9.75 18.25 -25.31
CA VAL A 230 9.89 18.66 -26.73
C VAL A 230 11.36 18.64 -27.19
N GLU A 231 12.30 18.84 -26.31
CA GLU A 231 13.73 18.86 -26.61
C GLU A 231 14.24 17.48 -27.06
N GLN A 232 14.40 17.31 -28.37
CA GLN A 232 14.83 16.02 -28.95
C GLN A 232 16.31 15.72 -28.73
N ARG A 233 17.15 16.74 -28.53
CA ARG A 233 18.58 16.57 -28.36
C ARG A 233 18.93 15.85 -27.07
N LEU A 234 18.25 16.19 -25.97
CA LEU A 234 18.53 15.62 -24.65
C LEU A 234 17.86 14.25 -24.46
N GLN A 235 16.79 13.96 -25.21
CA GLN A 235 16.00 12.73 -25.08
C GLN A 235 15.57 12.43 -23.64
N LEU A 236 15.24 13.48 -22.89
CA LEU A 236 14.79 13.39 -21.50
C LEU A 236 13.27 13.55 -21.40
N GLU A 237 12.72 12.93 -20.39
CA GLU A 237 11.37 13.12 -19.94
C GLU A 237 11.42 13.74 -18.54
N ALA A 238 10.70 14.82 -18.33
CA ALA A 238 10.60 15.47 -17.03
C ALA A 238 9.23 15.15 -16.41
N LEU A 239 9.26 14.41 -15.32
CA LEU A 239 8.07 14.02 -14.56
C LEU A 239 8.04 14.75 -13.21
N PRO A 240 6.88 15.25 -12.76
CA PRO A 240 6.73 15.63 -11.35
C PRO A 240 7.17 14.47 -10.45
N GLU A 241 7.96 14.74 -9.43
CA GLU A 241 8.47 13.71 -8.52
C GLU A 241 7.33 12.89 -7.89
N THR A 242 6.23 13.57 -7.56
CA THR A 242 5.01 12.93 -7.04
C THR A 242 4.36 11.96 -8.05
N GLU A 243 4.37 12.30 -9.34
CA GLU A 243 3.86 11.43 -10.41
C GLU A 243 4.78 10.23 -10.64
N TYR A 244 6.10 10.45 -10.60
CA TYR A 244 7.08 9.37 -10.70
C TYR A 244 6.87 8.31 -9.61
N PHE A 245 6.74 8.74 -8.36
CA PHE A 245 6.44 7.81 -7.26
C PHE A 245 5.06 7.18 -7.39
N ALA A 246 4.04 7.94 -7.81
CA ALA A 246 2.71 7.38 -8.03
C ALA A 246 2.69 6.26 -9.08
N LYS A 247 3.46 6.38 -10.17
CA LYS A 247 3.61 5.32 -11.19
C LYS A 247 4.25 4.04 -10.63
N GLN A 248 5.06 4.13 -9.58
CA GLN A 248 5.63 2.94 -8.95
C GLN A 248 4.61 2.11 -8.15
N THR A 249 3.42 2.66 -7.86
CA THR A 249 2.30 1.92 -7.26
C THR A 249 1.71 0.84 -8.17
N ASP A 250 2.05 0.82 -9.46
CA ASP A 250 1.51 -0.17 -10.40
C ASP A 250 1.83 -1.61 -9.99
N SER A 251 2.96 -1.83 -9.31
CA SER A 251 3.29 -3.12 -8.69
C SER A 251 2.26 -3.56 -7.63
N GLY A 252 1.60 -2.63 -6.95
CA GLY A 252 0.51 -2.89 -6.00
C GLY A 252 -0.81 -3.29 -6.66
N GLU A 253 -1.01 -2.96 -7.94
CA GLU A 253 -2.21 -3.36 -8.68
C GLU A 253 -2.31 -4.89 -8.82
N LEU A 254 -1.20 -5.56 -9.14
CA LEU A 254 -1.16 -7.02 -9.22
C LEU A 254 -1.53 -7.67 -7.88
N ILE A 255 -0.98 -7.15 -6.78
CA ILE A 255 -1.29 -7.62 -5.42
C ILE A 255 -2.79 -7.40 -5.13
N ARG A 256 -3.33 -6.26 -5.52
CA ARG A 256 -4.77 -5.95 -5.38
C ARG A 256 -5.64 -6.93 -6.15
N TYR A 257 -5.30 -7.22 -7.41
CA TYR A 257 -6.06 -8.17 -8.23
C TYR A 257 -6.02 -9.59 -7.66
N LEU A 258 -4.83 -10.10 -7.33
CA LEU A 258 -4.67 -11.42 -6.73
C LEU A 258 -5.36 -11.54 -5.38
N GLY A 259 -5.19 -10.55 -4.51
CA GLY A 259 -5.82 -10.54 -3.20
C GLY A 259 -7.35 -10.43 -3.28
N THR A 260 -7.88 -9.62 -4.21
CA THR A 260 -9.32 -9.53 -4.45
C THR A 260 -9.87 -10.84 -5.01
N PHE A 261 -9.14 -11.50 -5.90
CA PHE A 261 -9.52 -12.80 -6.44
C PHE A 261 -9.62 -13.87 -5.34
N VAL A 262 -8.62 -13.95 -4.47
CA VAL A 262 -8.63 -14.86 -3.31
C VAL A 262 -9.80 -14.51 -2.38
N ALA A 263 -10.02 -13.23 -2.09
CA ALA A 263 -11.13 -12.79 -1.24
C ALA A 263 -12.50 -13.17 -1.83
N ILE A 264 -12.68 -13.10 -3.15
CA ILE A 264 -13.91 -13.53 -3.83
C ILE A 264 -14.12 -15.05 -3.65
N ILE A 265 -13.08 -15.87 -3.85
CA ILE A 265 -13.19 -17.33 -3.66
C ILE A 265 -13.57 -17.65 -2.21
N MET A 266 -12.91 -17.00 -1.24
CA MET A 266 -13.23 -17.16 0.18
C MET A 266 -14.66 -16.67 0.50
N ALA A 267 -15.12 -15.60 -0.14
CA ALA A 267 -16.49 -15.09 0.01
C ALA A 267 -17.52 -16.11 -0.47
N VAL A 268 -17.30 -16.72 -1.62
CA VAL A 268 -18.17 -17.77 -2.14
C VAL A 268 -18.27 -18.94 -1.15
N GLY A 269 -17.12 -19.44 -0.66
CA GLY A 269 -17.09 -20.51 0.34
C GLY A 269 -17.81 -20.12 1.64
N SER A 270 -17.57 -18.91 2.14
CA SER A 270 -18.22 -18.39 3.34
C SER A 270 -19.74 -18.16 3.15
N CYS A 271 -20.19 -17.73 1.96
CA CYS A 271 -21.61 -17.65 1.62
C CYS A 271 -22.28 -19.03 1.66
N PHE A 272 -21.65 -20.06 1.12
CA PHE A 272 -22.19 -21.43 1.20
C PHE A 272 -22.27 -21.93 2.66
N ALA A 273 -21.24 -21.68 3.47
CA ALA A 273 -21.25 -22.03 4.87
C ALA A 273 -22.38 -21.30 5.65
N ALA A 274 -22.53 -19.97 5.40
CA ALA A 274 -23.61 -19.16 5.97
C ALA A 274 -24.99 -19.65 5.51
N MET A 275 -25.13 -20.00 4.24
CA MET A 275 -26.36 -20.57 3.69
C MET A 275 -26.76 -21.87 4.39
N ASN A 276 -25.81 -22.79 4.55
CA ASN A 276 -26.05 -24.07 5.20
C ASN A 276 -26.52 -23.91 6.65
N THR A 277 -25.86 -23.05 7.41
CA THR A 277 -26.26 -22.74 8.80
C THR A 277 -27.60 -22.05 8.89
N MET A 278 -27.93 -21.14 7.95
CA MET A 278 -29.25 -20.49 7.88
C MET A 278 -30.33 -21.48 7.48
N TYR A 279 -30.11 -22.43 6.57
CA TYR A 279 -31.07 -23.49 6.28
C TYR A 279 -31.38 -24.33 7.53
N ALA A 280 -30.36 -24.70 8.30
CA ALA A 280 -30.54 -25.39 9.56
C ALA A 280 -31.30 -24.54 10.59
N ALA A 281 -31.08 -23.24 10.66
CA ALA A 281 -31.80 -22.32 11.52
C ALA A 281 -33.28 -22.22 11.12
N VAL A 282 -33.58 -22.07 9.83
CA VAL A 282 -34.92 -22.04 9.26
C VAL A 282 -35.67 -23.37 9.53
N ALA A 283 -34.97 -24.52 9.39
CA ALA A 283 -35.57 -25.81 9.67
C ALA A 283 -36.02 -25.94 11.14
N ARG A 284 -35.15 -25.56 12.08
CA ARG A 284 -35.48 -25.57 13.54
C ARG A 284 -36.61 -24.60 13.95
N ARG A 285 -36.80 -23.51 13.17
CA ARG A 285 -37.86 -22.49 13.42
C ARG A 285 -39.10 -22.70 12.57
N SER A 286 -39.29 -23.89 11.97
CA SER A 286 -40.43 -24.17 11.09
C SER A 286 -41.79 -23.87 11.74
N LYS A 287 -41.97 -24.26 13.01
CA LYS A 287 -43.22 -24.01 13.78
C LYS A 287 -43.42 -22.48 14.00
N GLU A 288 -42.39 -21.75 14.43
CA GLU A 288 -42.48 -20.30 14.65
C GLU A 288 -42.88 -19.59 13.33
N ILE A 289 -42.26 -19.99 12.19
CA ILE A 289 -42.61 -19.46 10.86
C ILE A 289 -44.09 -19.77 10.53
N GLY A 290 -44.54 -20.98 10.80
CA GLY A 290 -45.95 -21.38 10.62
C GLY A 290 -46.91 -20.50 11.43
N THR A 291 -46.61 -20.29 12.71
CA THR A 291 -47.41 -19.44 13.61
C THR A 291 -47.47 -17.99 13.12
N LEU A 292 -46.33 -17.40 12.73
CA LEU A 292 -46.28 -16.05 12.14
C LEU A 292 -47.13 -15.93 10.88
N ARG A 293 -47.15 -16.96 10.04
CA ARG A 293 -47.98 -17.02 8.82
C ARG A 293 -49.48 -17.10 9.16
N VAL A 294 -49.86 -17.86 10.19
CA VAL A 294 -51.25 -17.93 10.66
C VAL A 294 -51.72 -16.60 11.26
N LEU A 295 -50.82 -15.88 11.96
CA LEU A 295 -51.07 -14.54 12.50
C LEU A 295 -51.15 -13.44 11.40
N GLY A 296 -51.03 -13.79 10.12
CA GLY A 296 -51.22 -12.88 8.98
C GLY A 296 -49.95 -12.13 8.50
N PHE A 297 -48.76 -12.49 9.01
CA PHE A 297 -47.53 -11.91 8.47
C PHE A 297 -47.30 -12.35 7.02
N SER A 298 -46.93 -11.39 6.16
CA SER A 298 -46.70 -11.64 4.72
C SER A 298 -45.42 -12.46 4.49
N ARG A 299 -45.34 -13.16 3.33
CA ARG A 299 -44.12 -13.86 2.91
C ARG A 299 -42.93 -12.94 2.85
N PHE A 300 -43.15 -11.70 2.39
CA PHE A 300 -42.12 -10.68 2.27
C PHE A 300 -41.57 -10.25 3.66
N SER A 301 -42.44 -10.12 4.66
CA SER A 301 -42.03 -9.80 6.04
C SER A 301 -41.14 -10.89 6.64
N ILE A 302 -41.44 -12.16 6.36
CA ILE A 302 -40.60 -13.29 6.80
C ILE A 302 -39.27 -13.30 6.08
N LEU A 303 -39.28 -13.14 4.76
CA LEU A 303 -38.05 -13.04 3.96
C LEU A 303 -37.17 -11.92 4.50
N LEU A 304 -37.71 -10.72 4.66
CA LEU A 304 -36.94 -9.57 5.15
C LEU A 304 -36.38 -9.81 6.57
N CYS A 305 -37.14 -10.45 7.45
CA CYS A 305 -36.68 -10.78 8.80
C CYS A 305 -35.44 -11.68 8.79
N PHE A 306 -35.44 -12.77 8.01
CA PHE A 306 -34.32 -13.68 7.93
C PHE A 306 -33.11 -13.10 7.17
N VAL A 307 -33.33 -12.27 6.14
CA VAL A 307 -32.24 -11.54 5.45
C VAL A 307 -31.61 -10.54 6.42
N LEU A 308 -32.39 -9.77 7.17
CA LEU A 308 -31.86 -8.86 8.20
C LEU A 308 -31.07 -9.60 9.28
N GLU A 309 -31.56 -10.77 9.73
CA GLU A 309 -30.83 -11.61 10.69
C GLU A 309 -29.48 -12.02 10.13
N SER A 310 -29.41 -12.48 8.87
CA SER A 310 -28.15 -12.84 8.19
C SER A 310 -27.20 -11.65 8.05
N VAL A 311 -27.70 -10.49 7.64
CA VAL A 311 -26.94 -9.25 7.51
C VAL A 311 -26.37 -8.82 8.87
N LEU A 312 -27.16 -8.88 9.95
CA LEU A 312 -26.65 -8.54 11.29
C LEU A 312 -25.54 -9.48 11.75
N ILE A 313 -25.68 -10.79 11.50
CA ILE A 313 -24.61 -11.77 11.80
C ILE A 313 -23.36 -11.46 11.00
N SER A 314 -23.49 -11.14 9.71
CA SER A 314 -22.38 -10.81 8.84
C SER A 314 -21.68 -9.50 9.21
N LEU A 315 -22.45 -8.49 9.64
CA LEU A 315 -21.86 -7.24 10.14
C LEU A 315 -21.10 -7.46 11.44
N LEU A 316 -21.61 -8.27 12.36
CA LEU A 316 -20.88 -8.66 13.57
C LEU A 316 -19.61 -9.41 13.21
N GLY A 317 -19.70 -10.34 12.26
CA GLY A 317 -18.54 -11.04 11.70
C GLY A 317 -17.54 -10.09 11.05
N GLY A 318 -18.02 -9.11 10.29
CA GLY A 318 -17.20 -8.05 9.68
C GLY A 318 -16.46 -7.19 10.71
N LEU A 319 -17.15 -6.78 11.77
CA LEU A 319 -16.54 -6.04 12.89
C LEU A 319 -15.47 -6.88 13.60
N LEU A 320 -15.71 -8.16 13.83
CA LEU A 320 -14.71 -9.08 14.39
C LEU A 320 -13.52 -9.26 13.44
N GLY A 321 -13.76 -9.36 12.13
CA GLY A 321 -12.71 -9.42 11.12
C GLY A 321 -11.83 -8.17 11.11
N LEU A 322 -12.44 -6.99 11.22
CA LEU A 322 -11.72 -5.72 11.35
C LEU A 322 -10.92 -5.67 12.65
N LEU A 323 -11.47 -6.16 13.76
CA LEU A 323 -10.75 -6.24 15.03
C LEU A 323 -9.51 -7.14 14.95
N LEU A 324 -9.59 -8.24 14.20
CA LEU A 324 -8.48 -9.16 14.00
C LEU A 324 -7.30 -8.54 13.23
N ILE A 325 -7.57 -7.57 12.35
CA ILE A 325 -6.51 -6.90 11.57
C ILE A 325 -5.93 -5.67 12.26
N LEU A 326 -6.56 -5.13 13.31
CA LEU A 326 -6.06 -3.94 14.01
C LEU A 326 -4.60 -4.05 14.47
N PRO A 327 -4.12 -5.20 15.00
CA PRO A 327 -2.71 -5.35 15.36
C PRO A 327 -1.73 -5.24 14.18
N LEU A 328 -2.21 -5.39 12.94
CA LEU A 328 -1.40 -5.24 11.74
C LEU A 328 -1.19 -3.78 11.34
N HIS A 329 -1.95 -2.84 11.92
CA HIS A 329 -1.81 -1.43 11.62
C HIS A 329 -0.42 -0.91 12.02
N GLY A 330 0.28 -0.26 11.08
CA GLY A 330 1.63 0.28 11.33
C GLY A 330 2.76 -0.75 11.26
N LEU A 331 2.47 -2.04 11.01
CA LEU A 331 3.53 -3.00 10.74
C LEU A 331 4.20 -2.66 9.41
N SER A 332 5.52 -2.55 9.43
CA SER A 332 6.33 -2.35 8.23
C SER A 332 6.48 -3.66 7.48
N THR A 333 6.26 -3.63 6.18
CA THR A 333 6.51 -4.73 5.25
C THR A 333 7.18 -4.20 4.01
N GLY A 334 7.89 -5.03 3.27
CA GLY A 334 8.56 -4.67 2.01
C GLY A 334 7.86 -5.28 0.80
N VAL A 335 7.82 -4.55 -0.29
CA VAL A 335 7.43 -5.05 -1.61
C VAL A 335 8.52 -4.74 -2.60
N GLY A 336 8.99 -5.76 -3.31
CA GLY A 336 9.88 -5.61 -4.45
C GLY A 336 9.15 -4.97 -5.63
N SER A 337 9.73 -3.92 -6.19
CA SER A 337 9.22 -3.29 -7.41
C SER A 337 9.79 -4.00 -8.64
N MET A 338 8.92 -4.41 -9.56
CA MET A 338 9.32 -4.97 -10.86
C MET A 338 10.01 -3.92 -11.76
N THR A 339 9.80 -2.64 -11.48
CA THR A 339 10.35 -1.54 -12.29
C THR A 339 11.69 -1.06 -11.76
N THR A 340 11.81 -0.92 -10.44
CA THR A 340 13.05 -0.45 -9.80
C THR A 340 13.95 -1.59 -9.33
N PHE A 341 13.46 -2.83 -9.33
CA PHE A 341 14.14 -4.03 -8.80
C PHE A 341 14.60 -3.92 -7.34
N ALA A 342 14.19 -2.88 -6.65
CA ALA A 342 14.49 -2.65 -5.25
C ALA A 342 13.26 -2.91 -4.38
N GLU A 343 13.50 -3.29 -3.15
CA GLU A 343 12.46 -3.41 -2.14
C GLU A 343 12.19 -2.04 -1.53
N THR A 344 10.91 -1.67 -1.48
CA THR A 344 10.44 -0.48 -0.78
C THR A 344 9.61 -0.90 0.41
N SER A 345 10.04 -0.51 1.58
CA SER A 345 9.30 -0.74 2.82
C SER A 345 8.18 0.29 2.97
N PHE A 346 7.04 -0.18 3.44
CA PHE A 346 5.89 0.67 3.76
C PHE A 346 5.13 0.08 4.95
N GLN A 347 4.30 0.89 5.59
CA GLN A 347 3.49 0.45 6.72
C GLN A 347 2.08 0.09 6.25
N LEU A 348 1.53 -1.01 6.78
CA LEU A 348 0.15 -1.36 6.53
C LEU A 348 -0.77 -0.27 7.07
N ALA A 349 -1.65 0.26 6.22
CA ALA A 349 -2.54 1.37 6.56
C ALA A 349 -4.00 0.92 6.62
N ILE A 350 -4.56 0.83 7.82
CA ILE A 350 -6.01 0.60 8.01
C ILE A 350 -6.69 1.97 7.96
N THR A 351 -7.05 2.40 6.75
CA THR A 351 -7.73 3.68 6.52
C THR A 351 -9.26 3.51 6.66
N PRO A 352 -10.01 4.60 6.86
CA PRO A 352 -11.48 4.57 6.84
C PRO A 352 -12.05 3.92 5.58
N LYS A 353 -11.35 4.04 4.45
CA LYS A 353 -11.73 3.41 3.18
C LYS A 353 -11.66 1.88 3.27
N VAL A 354 -10.61 1.32 3.89
CA VAL A 354 -10.46 -0.12 4.11
C VAL A 354 -11.57 -0.64 5.03
N VAL A 355 -11.83 0.08 6.12
CA VAL A 355 -12.91 -0.26 7.07
C VAL A 355 -14.28 -0.29 6.38
N LEU A 356 -14.60 0.76 5.62
CA LEU A 356 -15.86 0.85 4.89
C LEU A 356 -15.99 -0.27 3.85
N SER A 357 -14.91 -0.58 3.13
CA SER A 357 -14.88 -1.67 2.15
C SER A 357 -15.15 -3.03 2.80
N GLY A 358 -14.53 -3.30 3.96
CA GLY A 358 -14.74 -4.54 4.73
C GLY A 358 -16.17 -4.68 5.24
N LEU A 359 -16.76 -3.62 5.78
CA LEU A 359 -18.14 -3.62 6.25
C LEU A 359 -19.14 -3.77 5.09
N THR A 360 -18.90 -3.08 3.96
CA THR A 360 -19.73 -3.23 2.75
C THR A 360 -19.66 -4.67 2.23
N PHE A 361 -18.49 -5.24 2.21
CA PHE A 361 -18.29 -6.62 1.78
C PHE A 361 -19.02 -7.61 2.72
N ALA A 362 -18.94 -7.43 4.05
CA ALA A 362 -19.65 -8.24 5.01
C ALA A 362 -21.18 -8.12 4.81
N LEU A 363 -21.70 -6.92 4.55
CA LEU A 363 -23.12 -6.68 4.28
C LEU A 363 -23.58 -7.42 3.03
N ILE A 364 -22.81 -7.36 1.95
CA ILE A 364 -23.11 -8.08 0.70
C ILE A 364 -23.11 -9.60 0.93
N MET A 365 -22.11 -10.12 1.64
CA MET A 365 -22.06 -11.54 2.00
C MET A 365 -23.26 -11.98 2.83
N GLY A 366 -23.67 -11.18 3.82
CA GLY A 366 -24.83 -11.46 4.65
C GLY A 366 -26.13 -11.47 3.85
N ALA A 367 -26.28 -10.52 2.94
CA ALA A 367 -27.46 -10.44 2.07
C ALA A 367 -27.53 -11.66 1.13
N LEU A 368 -26.43 -11.98 0.44
CA LEU A 368 -26.36 -13.09 -0.51
C LEU A 368 -26.49 -14.47 0.20
N GLY A 369 -25.74 -14.69 1.27
CA GLY A 369 -25.77 -15.94 2.03
C GLY A 369 -27.10 -16.20 2.73
N GLY A 370 -27.82 -15.13 3.15
CA GLY A 370 -29.12 -15.22 3.79
C GLY A 370 -30.31 -15.30 2.84
N PHE A 371 -30.18 -14.83 1.60
CA PHE A 371 -31.31 -14.67 0.69
C PHE A 371 -32.02 -15.99 0.35
N LEU A 372 -31.29 -17.01 -0.12
CA LEU A 372 -31.88 -18.28 -0.52
C LEU A 372 -32.56 -19.03 0.66
N PRO A 373 -31.95 -19.15 1.85
CA PRO A 373 -32.64 -19.71 3.02
C PRO A 373 -33.85 -18.92 3.43
N ALA A 374 -33.78 -17.58 3.44
CA ALA A 374 -34.90 -16.71 3.78
C ALA A 374 -36.07 -16.86 2.77
N PHE A 375 -35.76 -16.98 1.50
CA PHE A 375 -36.75 -17.23 0.46
C PHE A 375 -37.44 -18.60 0.64
N SER A 376 -36.68 -19.64 0.96
CA SER A 376 -37.20 -20.96 1.29
C SER A 376 -38.14 -20.91 2.53
N ALA A 377 -37.70 -20.18 3.57
CA ALA A 377 -38.54 -19.97 4.79
C ALA A 377 -39.89 -19.30 4.46
N ALA A 378 -39.86 -18.24 3.63
CA ALA A 378 -41.05 -17.48 3.24
C ALA A 378 -42.05 -18.30 2.40
N ARG A 379 -41.62 -19.34 1.69
CA ARG A 379 -42.47 -20.21 0.85
C ARG A 379 -42.95 -21.47 1.53
N LYS A 380 -42.55 -21.77 2.77
CA LYS A 380 -43.05 -22.95 3.51
C LYS A 380 -44.56 -22.95 3.62
N GLN A 381 -45.17 -24.11 3.35
CA GLN A 381 -46.61 -24.34 3.50
C GLN A 381 -46.98 -24.39 5.00
N ILE A 382 -48.02 -23.65 5.38
CA ILE A 382 -48.48 -23.52 6.77
C ILE A 382 -48.78 -24.88 7.37
N LEU A 383 -49.51 -25.73 6.65
CA LEU A 383 -49.93 -27.07 7.12
C LEU A 383 -48.71 -27.98 7.38
N VAL A 384 -47.68 -27.93 6.53
CA VAL A 384 -46.46 -28.74 6.70
C VAL A 384 -45.63 -28.20 7.88
N ALA A 385 -45.54 -26.88 8.04
CA ALA A 385 -44.80 -26.26 9.14
C ALA A 385 -45.39 -26.59 10.54
N LEU A 386 -46.72 -26.76 10.65
CA LEU A 386 -47.38 -27.10 11.88
C LEU A 386 -47.43 -28.62 12.17
N ARG A 387 -47.29 -29.48 11.13
CA ARG A 387 -47.34 -30.93 11.26
C ARG A 387 -46.01 -31.59 11.61
N GLN A 388 -44.88 -30.86 11.56
CA GLN A 388 -43.59 -31.40 12.00
C GLN A 388 -43.57 -31.58 13.51
N ILE A 389 -43.92 -32.78 13.95
CA ILE A 389 -43.74 -33.30 15.30
C ILE A 389 -42.29 -33.68 15.49
#